data_288f985f7e168ffce6d6846c7abb6c9d
#
_entry.id   288f985f7e168ffce6d6846c7abb6c9d
#
_cell.length_a   1.000
_cell.length_b   1.000
_cell.length_c   1.000
_cell.angle_alpha   90.00
_cell.angle_beta   90.00
_cell.angle_gamma   90.00
#
_symmetry.space_group_name_H-M   'P 1'
#
loop_
_entity.id
_entity.type
_entity.pdbx_description
1 polymer ?
#
loop_
_entity_poly.entity_id
_entity_poly.type
_entity_poly.pdbx_seq_one_letter_code
_entity_poly.pdbx_strand_id
1 'polypeptide(L)'
;MKNITLLFCLFLANILLGACSGGEDEKKEMDEGKGAYALFLKKSITVSTGESQTDVVVEWAKTSWEITLGEGDIVKSVTPTSGGSNTGEKQYTKVRVSCGANSTMKKRTQTIHLFDKTNETTVDLLVEQEPPFKLVTLTVDPSVKYQPVVGF
;
A
#
# COMPACT_ATOMS: atom_id res chain seq x y z
N MET A 1 53.17 7.38 -39.73
CA MET A 1 54.21 6.82 -38.81
C MET A 1 53.63 6.78 -37.40
N LYS A 2 53.70 5.59 -36.80
CA LYS A 2 53.60 5.25 -35.35
C LYS A 2 52.19 5.39 -34.77
N ASN A 3 51.42 4.29 -34.67
CA ASN A 3 51.46 3.25 -33.64
C ASN A 3 51.31 3.80 -32.23
N ILE A 4 50.29 3.36 -31.53
CA ILE A 4 50.34 2.94 -30.12
C ILE A 4 48.92 2.44 -29.82
N THR A 5 48.72 1.21 -29.88
CA THR A 5 48.82 0.19 -28.83
C THR A 5 47.61 0.17 -27.90
N LEU A 6 46.75 -0.69 -28.26
CA LEU A 6 45.88 -1.56 -27.51
C LEU A 6 46.38 -1.79 -26.07
N LEU A 7 45.56 -1.46 -25.07
CA LEU A 7 45.69 -2.07 -23.76
C LEU A 7 44.31 -2.65 -23.35
N PHE A 8 44.19 -3.89 -23.73
CA PHE A 8 43.17 -4.80 -23.23
C PHE A 8 43.61 -5.21 -21.83
N CYS A 9 42.93 -4.74 -20.80
CA CYS A 9 43.00 -5.37 -19.48
C CYS A 9 41.76 -6.19 -19.24
N LEU A 10 41.94 -7.45 -19.50
CA LEU A 10 41.16 -8.56 -19.00
C LEU A 10 41.17 -8.52 -17.48
N PHE A 11 40.00 -8.44 -16.86
CA PHE A 11 39.81 -8.94 -15.52
C PHE A 11 38.78 -10.06 -15.55
N LEU A 12 39.33 -11.26 -15.53
CA LEU A 12 38.58 -12.50 -15.31
C LEU A 12 38.19 -12.61 -13.85
N ALA A 13 36.96 -13.03 -13.69
CA ALA A 13 36.44 -14.01 -12.77
C ALA A 13 36.72 -13.86 -11.26
N ASN A 14 35.65 -13.68 -10.52
CA ASN A 14 35.44 -14.49 -9.34
C ASN A 14 33.93 -14.76 -9.16
N ILE A 15 33.55 -15.95 -9.59
CA ILE A 15 32.30 -16.58 -9.24
C ILE A 15 32.49 -17.10 -7.82
N LEU A 16 31.75 -16.58 -6.86
CA LEU A 16 31.51 -17.24 -5.59
C LEU A 16 30.01 -17.41 -5.42
N LEU A 17 29.60 -18.64 -5.61
CA LEU A 17 28.32 -19.20 -5.21
C LEU A 17 28.13 -19.01 -3.71
N GLY A 18 27.14 -18.24 -3.32
CA GLY A 18 26.63 -18.17 -1.98
C GLY A 18 25.10 -18.23 -2.05
N ALA A 19 24.59 -19.44 -2.00
CA ALA A 19 23.17 -19.66 -1.79
C ALA A 19 22.82 -19.22 -0.37
N CYS A 20 21.92 -18.23 -0.23
CA CYS A 20 21.20 -18.00 1.00
C CYS A 20 19.77 -17.61 0.65
N SER A 21 18.87 -18.50 0.93
CA SER A 21 17.43 -18.28 0.85
C SER A 21 17.03 -17.31 1.97
N GLY A 22 16.40 -16.21 1.60
CA GLY A 22 15.75 -15.29 2.51
C GLY A 22 14.87 -14.41 1.64
N GLY A 23 13.57 -14.53 1.84
CA GLY A 23 12.62 -13.68 1.14
C GLY A 23 12.87 -12.22 1.49
N GLU A 24 13.50 -11.52 0.59
CA GLU A 24 13.61 -10.07 0.63
C GLU A 24 12.45 -9.51 -0.20
N ASP A 25 11.58 -8.78 0.50
CA ASP A 25 10.72 -7.81 -0.15
C ASP A 25 11.61 -6.95 -1.05
N GLU A 26 11.49 -7.13 -2.35
CA GLU A 26 12.11 -6.24 -3.32
C GLU A 26 11.54 -4.82 -3.11
N LYS A 27 12.18 -4.06 -2.23
CA LYS A 27 12.18 -2.61 -2.34
C LYS A 27 12.81 -2.31 -3.68
N LYS A 28 12.00 -2.14 -4.72
CA LYS A 28 12.44 -1.39 -5.87
C LYS A 28 12.84 0.00 -5.35
N GLU A 29 14.13 0.18 -5.14
CA GLU A 29 14.70 1.51 -5.09
C GLU A 29 14.41 2.15 -6.45
N MET A 30 13.34 2.94 -6.50
CA MET A 30 13.12 3.81 -7.63
C MET A 30 14.23 4.85 -7.59
N ASP A 31 15.01 4.86 -8.64
CA ASP A 31 16.17 5.71 -8.89
C ASP A 31 15.87 7.16 -8.48
N GLU A 32 16.43 7.56 -7.35
CA GLU A 32 16.29 8.91 -6.79
C GLU A 32 17.02 9.90 -7.69
N GLY A 33 16.43 10.32 -8.81
CA GLY A 33 17.10 11.40 -9.47
C GLY A 33 16.63 11.88 -10.83
N LYS A 34 15.77 11.22 -11.57
CA LYS A 34 15.60 11.58 -12.98
C LYS A 34 14.18 11.75 -13.52
N GLY A 35 13.13 11.41 -12.82
CA GLY A 35 11.78 11.43 -13.36
C GLY A 35 10.78 12.19 -12.50
N ALA A 36 9.70 12.62 -13.13
CA ALA A 36 8.48 13.01 -12.45
C ALA A 36 7.79 11.74 -11.92
N TYR A 37 7.22 11.77 -10.72
CA TYR A 37 6.42 10.67 -10.18
C TYR A 37 5.53 11.11 -9.03
N ALA A 38 4.44 10.37 -8.81
CA ALA A 38 3.65 10.40 -7.60
C ALA A 38 3.24 8.99 -7.20
N LEU A 39 3.35 8.67 -5.91
CA LEU A 39 2.99 7.35 -5.39
C LEU A 39 2.52 7.42 -3.94
N PHE A 40 1.73 6.43 -3.51
CA PHE A 40 1.48 6.19 -2.10
C PHE A 40 2.66 5.42 -1.48
N LEU A 41 3.12 5.81 -0.28
CA LEU A 41 4.14 5.07 0.45
C LEU A 41 3.66 3.69 0.95
N LYS A 42 2.36 3.44 0.91
CA LYS A 42 1.75 2.16 1.27
C LYS A 42 0.86 1.68 0.14
N LYS A 43 0.79 0.37 -0.06
CA LYS A 43 -0.10 -0.25 -1.05
C LYS A 43 -1.49 -0.56 -0.48
N SER A 44 -1.58 -0.68 0.86
CA SER A 44 -2.85 -0.93 1.54
C SER A 44 -2.85 -0.33 2.94
N ILE A 45 -4.05 -0.07 3.44
CA ILE A 45 -4.32 0.31 4.82
C ILE A 45 -5.52 -0.48 5.35
N THR A 46 -5.47 -0.86 6.62
CA THR A 46 -6.62 -1.40 7.34
C THR A 46 -7.18 -0.32 8.24
N VAL A 47 -8.48 -0.08 8.13
CA VAL A 47 -9.18 0.94 8.92
C VAL A 47 -10.09 0.30 9.96
N SER A 48 -10.42 1.08 10.99
CA SER A 48 -11.33 0.66 12.06
C SER A 48 -12.71 0.26 11.51
N THR A 49 -13.39 -0.63 12.21
CA THR A 49 -14.79 -1.01 11.95
C THR A 49 -15.78 0.13 12.18
N GLY A 50 -15.47 1.04 13.10
CA GLY A 50 -16.22 2.27 13.31
C GLY A 50 -15.80 3.40 12.38
N GLU A 51 -16.41 4.56 12.53
CA GLU A 51 -15.94 5.77 11.88
C GLU A 51 -14.50 6.06 12.29
N SER A 52 -13.66 6.40 11.32
CA SER A 52 -12.24 6.60 11.58
C SER A 52 -11.60 7.57 10.59
N GLN A 53 -10.47 8.11 11.01
CA GLN A 53 -9.60 8.90 10.15
C GLN A 53 -8.19 8.30 10.19
N THR A 54 -7.57 8.19 9.03
CA THR A 54 -6.21 7.66 8.87
C THR A 54 -5.44 8.57 7.93
N ASP A 55 -4.20 8.88 8.27
CA ASP A 55 -3.33 9.64 7.40
C ASP A 55 -2.48 8.68 6.56
N VAL A 56 -2.45 8.91 5.25
CA VAL A 56 -1.55 8.27 4.30
C VAL A 56 -0.61 9.31 3.70
N VAL A 57 0.50 8.89 3.16
CA VAL A 57 1.49 9.80 2.59
C VAL A 57 1.62 9.55 1.11
N VAL A 58 1.50 10.62 0.34
CA VAL A 58 1.85 10.68 -1.07
C VAL A 58 3.26 11.25 -1.16
N GLU A 59 4.17 10.50 -1.77
CA GLU A 59 5.49 10.96 -2.19
C GLU A 59 5.41 11.37 -3.65
N TRP A 60 5.98 12.53 -3.99
CA TRP A 60 5.96 13.03 -5.36
C TRP A 60 7.17 13.90 -5.67
N ALA A 61 7.53 13.98 -6.95
CA ALA A 61 8.55 14.86 -7.47
C ALA A 61 8.18 15.31 -8.89
N LYS A 62 8.37 16.57 -9.21
CA LYS A 62 8.23 17.16 -10.57
C LYS A 62 6.92 16.82 -11.27
N THR A 63 5.86 16.55 -10.52
CA THR A 63 4.53 16.27 -11.05
C THR A 63 3.44 16.88 -10.20
N SER A 64 2.31 17.15 -10.78
CA SER A 64 1.06 17.34 -10.06
C SER A 64 0.25 16.04 -10.07
N TRP A 65 -0.53 15.84 -9.02
CA TRP A 65 -1.30 14.62 -8.83
C TRP A 65 -2.72 14.91 -8.38
N GLU A 66 -3.59 13.93 -8.56
CA GLU A 66 -5.00 13.98 -8.17
C GLU A 66 -5.44 12.65 -7.59
N ILE A 67 -6.32 12.69 -6.60
CA ILE A 67 -6.90 11.51 -5.97
C ILE A 67 -8.37 11.41 -6.33
N THR A 68 -8.78 10.20 -6.74
CA THR A 68 -10.17 9.82 -6.95
C THR A 68 -10.51 8.58 -6.14
N LEU A 69 -11.79 8.39 -5.84
CA LEU A 69 -12.28 7.22 -5.13
C LEU A 69 -12.82 6.21 -6.13
N GLY A 70 -12.39 4.95 -6.00
CA GLY A 70 -13.02 3.84 -6.68
C GLY A 70 -14.40 3.52 -6.08
N GLU A 71 -15.08 2.57 -6.69
CA GLU A 71 -16.39 2.12 -6.23
C GLU A 71 -16.34 1.62 -4.78
N GLY A 72 -17.36 1.99 -3.99
CA GLY A 72 -17.49 1.60 -2.59
C GLY A 72 -18.02 2.71 -1.71
N ASP A 73 -18.23 2.38 -0.45
CA ASP A 73 -18.84 3.26 0.55
C ASP A 73 -18.03 3.37 1.86
N ILE A 74 -16.81 2.84 1.87
CA ILE A 74 -15.92 2.87 3.04
C ILE A 74 -15.38 4.29 3.23
N VAL A 75 -14.77 4.83 2.18
CA VAL A 75 -14.14 6.13 2.22
C VAL A 75 -15.17 7.22 1.95
N LYS A 76 -15.36 8.10 2.91
CA LYS A 76 -16.31 9.23 2.83
C LYS A 76 -15.66 10.47 2.24
N SER A 77 -14.40 10.70 2.56
CA SER A 77 -13.65 11.82 2.01
C SER A 77 -12.14 11.60 2.09
N VAL A 78 -11.44 12.30 1.22
CA VAL A 78 -9.97 12.37 1.18
C VAL A 78 -9.58 13.84 1.12
N THR A 79 -8.57 14.25 1.89
CA THR A 79 -8.11 15.65 1.92
C THR A 79 -6.61 15.73 2.13
N PRO A 80 -5.84 16.42 1.25
CA PRO A 80 -6.27 17.02 -0.01
C PRO A 80 -6.54 15.98 -1.10
N THR A 81 -7.32 16.35 -2.13
CA THR A 81 -7.60 15.53 -3.31
C THR A 81 -6.63 15.77 -4.46
N SER A 82 -5.76 16.77 -4.35
CA SER A 82 -4.76 17.09 -5.37
C SER A 82 -3.58 17.81 -4.73
N GLY A 83 -2.48 17.83 -5.45
CA GLY A 83 -1.26 18.51 -5.01
C GLY A 83 -0.14 18.39 -6.03
N GLY A 84 1.05 18.69 -5.57
CA GLY A 84 2.25 18.59 -6.41
C GLY A 84 2.58 19.87 -7.18
N SER A 85 3.71 19.81 -7.89
CA SER A 85 4.22 20.88 -8.75
C SER A 85 5.14 20.26 -9.78
N ASN A 86 5.12 20.79 -11.00
CA ASN A 86 5.99 20.36 -12.10
C ASN A 86 7.47 20.76 -11.88
N THR A 87 7.76 21.49 -10.84
CA THR A 87 9.11 21.92 -10.46
C THR A 87 9.39 21.48 -9.02
N GLY A 88 10.63 21.06 -8.77
CA GLY A 88 11.05 20.78 -7.40
C GLY A 88 11.56 19.37 -7.19
N GLU A 89 12.19 19.21 -6.05
CA GLU A 89 12.70 17.95 -5.58
C GLU A 89 11.57 17.11 -4.95
N LYS A 90 11.91 15.91 -4.53
CA LYS A 90 11.06 14.98 -3.79
C LYS A 90 10.36 15.65 -2.61
N GLN A 91 9.07 15.49 -2.53
CA GLN A 91 8.20 16.05 -1.49
C GLN A 91 7.24 14.99 -0.96
N TYR A 92 6.68 15.27 0.21
CA TYR A 92 5.70 14.42 0.87
C TYR A 92 4.45 15.21 1.22
N THR A 93 3.31 14.68 0.86
CA THR A 93 2.02 15.26 1.24
C THR A 93 1.24 14.28 2.09
N LYS A 94 0.85 14.73 3.27
CA LYS A 94 -0.04 13.96 4.14
C LYS A 94 -1.48 14.12 3.64
N VAL A 95 -2.12 13.00 3.39
CA VAL A 95 -3.50 12.90 2.89
C VAL A 95 -4.33 12.21 3.96
N ARG A 96 -5.36 12.88 4.45
CA ARG A 96 -6.29 12.33 5.42
C ARG A 96 -7.42 11.59 4.72
N VAL A 97 -7.62 10.35 5.10
CA VAL A 97 -8.70 9.48 4.63
C VAL A 97 -9.70 9.33 5.75
N SER A 98 -10.94 9.76 5.53
CA SER A 98 -12.06 9.60 6.48
C SER A 98 -12.95 8.46 6.03
N CYS A 99 -13.20 7.51 6.92
CA CYS A 99 -13.95 6.29 6.64
C CYS A 99 -15.22 6.23 7.48
N GLY A 100 -16.29 5.71 6.89
CA GLY A 100 -17.54 5.42 7.59
C GLY A 100 -17.48 4.10 8.36
N ALA A 101 -18.46 3.89 9.24
CA ALA A 101 -18.59 2.64 9.98
C ALA A 101 -18.97 1.47 9.05
N ASN A 102 -18.43 0.28 9.35
CA ASN A 102 -18.90 -0.96 8.75
C ASN A 102 -20.07 -1.52 9.56
N SER A 103 -21.27 -1.34 9.07
CA SER A 103 -22.49 -1.93 9.66
C SER A 103 -22.80 -3.33 9.11
N THR A 104 -21.96 -3.85 8.21
CA THR A 104 -22.16 -5.17 7.61
C THR A 104 -21.36 -6.24 8.37
N MET A 105 -21.78 -7.49 8.25
CA MET A 105 -21.06 -8.62 8.83
C MET A 105 -19.93 -9.14 7.92
N LYS A 106 -19.54 -8.35 6.91
CA LYS A 106 -18.55 -8.72 5.91
C LYS A 106 -17.36 -7.75 5.92
N LYS A 107 -16.19 -8.27 5.61
CA LYS A 107 -15.05 -7.46 5.24
C LYS A 107 -15.41 -6.64 3.99
N ARG A 108 -15.02 -5.37 3.98
CA ARG A 108 -15.21 -4.47 2.84
C ARG A 108 -13.86 -3.99 2.33
N THR A 109 -13.80 -3.69 1.04
CA THR A 109 -12.62 -3.11 0.40
C THR A 109 -13.04 -1.97 -0.52
N GLN A 110 -12.19 -0.96 -0.64
CA GLN A 110 -12.35 0.13 -1.59
C GLN A 110 -10.98 0.59 -2.04
N THR A 111 -10.85 1.01 -3.29
CA THR A 111 -9.59 1.51 -3.84
C THR A 111 -9.61 3.04 -3.86
N ILE A 112 -8.49 3.64 -3.53
CA ILE A 112 -8.20 5.06 -3.73
C ILE A 112 -7.17 5.13 -4.86
N HIS A 113 -7.46 5.89 -5.91
CA HIS A 113 -6.62 6.06 -7.08
C HIS A 113 -5.84 7.36 -6.99
N LEU A 114 -4.54 7.31 -7.15
CA LEU A 114 -3.66 8.47 -7.29
C LEU A 114 -3.22 8.57 -8.74
N PHE A 115 -3.64 9.62 -9.43
CA PHE A 115 -3.26 9.88 -10.81
C PHE A 115 -2.09 10.86 -10.88
N ASP A 116 -0.99 10.42 -11.47
CA ASP A 116 0.18 11.24 -11.81
C ASP A 116 -0.06 11.92 -13.16
N LYS A 117 -0.21 13.24 -13.16
CA LYS A 117 -0.57 14.01 -14.35
C LYS A 117 0.56 14.16 -15.38
N THR A 118 1.81 13.99 -14.95
CA THR A 118 2.94 14.10 -15.88
C THR A 118 3.19 12.80 -16.63
N ASN A 119 3.06 11.67 -15.94
CA ASN A 119 3.29 10.35 -16.55
C ASN A 119 2.00 9.69 -17.03
N GLU A 120 0.84 10.30 -16.77
CA GLU A 120 -0.49 9.74 -17.08
C GLU A 120 -0.67 8.33 -16.51
N THR A 121 -0.15 8.09 -15.30
CA THR A 121 -0.20 6.80 -14.62
C THR A 121 -1.05 6.87 -13.36
N THR A 122 -1.67 5.74 -13.01
CA THR A 122 -2.46 5.61 -11.79
C THR A 122 -1.80 4.61 -10.85
N VAL A 123 -1.73 4.98 -9.57
CA VAL A 123 -1.26 4.11 -8.48
C VAL A 123 -2.39 3.92 -7.48
N ASP A 124 -2.61 2.69 -7.07
CA ASP A 124 -3.72 2.30 -6.22
C ASP A 124 -3.30 2.11 -4.76
N LEU A 125 -4.17 2.58 -3.86
CA LEU A 125 -4.14 2.28 -2.43
C LEU A 125 -5.40 1.50 -2.06
N LEU A 126 -5.23 0.26 -1.59
CA LEU A 126 -6.33 -0.56 -1.11
C LEU A 126 -6.70 -0.19 0.33
N VAL A 127 -7.95 0.16 0.56
CA VAL A 127 -8.54 0.36 1.88
C VAL A 127 -9.33 -0.87 2.27
N GLU A 128 -9.00 -1.48 3.40
CA GLU A 128 -9.65 -2.66 3.93
C GLU A 128 -10.32 -2.34 5.26
N GLN A 129 -11.54 -2.81 5.46
CA GLN A 129 -12.28 -2.64 6.70
C GLN A 129 -12.89 -3.96 7.14
N GLU A 130 -12.48 -4.44 8.31
CA GLU A 130 -13.01 -5.67 8.89
C GLU A 130 -14.47 -5.50 9.37
N PRO A 131 -15.24 -6.59 9.48
CA PRO A 131 -16.58 -6.54 10.09
C PRO A 131 -16.49 -6.20 11.58
N PRO A 132 -17.56 -5.60 12.16
CA PRO A 132 -17.58 -5.23 13.59
C PRO A 132 -17.51 -6.43 14.53
N PHE A 133 -17.93 -7.60 14.05
CA PHE A 133 -17.92 -8.84 14.82
C PHE A 133 -17.27 -9.97 14.03
N LYS A 134 -16.43 -10.72 14.71
CA LYS A 134 -15.94 -11.98 14.17
C LYS A 134 -16.97 -13.07 14.52
N LEU A 135 -17.58 -13.67 13.51
CA LEU A 135 -18.47 -14.81 13.72
C LEU A 135 -17.64 -15.98 14.27
N VAL A 136 -17.87 -16.31 15.54
CA VAL A 136 -17.28 -17.51 16.14
C VAL A 136 -18.33 -18.63 15.98
N THR A 137 -18.02 -19.60 15.14
CA THR A 137 -18.85 -20.82 15.07
C THR A 137 -18.56 -21.64 16.32
N LEU A 138 -19.54 -21.69 17.23
CA LEU A 138 -19.47 -22.56 18.39
C LEU A 138 -19.85 -23.96 17.92
N THR A 139 -18.88 -24.86 17.83
CA THR A 139 -19.17 -26.28 17.61
C THR A 139 -19.49 -26.90 18.97
N VAL A 140 -20.76 -27.18 19.19
CA VAL A 140 -21.17 -27.93 20.38
C VAL A 140 -20.87 -29.39 20.13
N ASP A 141 -20.03 -29.98 20.97
CA ASP A 141 -19.74 -31.41 20.93
C ASP A 141 -21.04 -32.19 21.33
N PRO A 142 -21.61 -32.96 20.41
CA PRO A 142 -22.84 -33.66 20.65
C PRO A 142 -22.71 -34.77 21.74
N SER A 143 -21.48 -35.11 22.14
CA SER A 143 -21.22 -36.08 23.20
C SER A 143 -21.35 -35.48 24.61
N VAL A 144 -21.38 -34.17 24.75
CA VAL A 144 -21.59 -33.48 26.03
C VAL A 144 -23.06 -33.54 26.41
N LYS A 145 -23.40 -34.50 27.28
CA LYS A 145 -24.74 -34.59 27.88
C LYS A 145 -24.92 -33.44 28.87
N TYR A 146 -25.86 -32.56 28.55
CA TYR A 146 -26.27 -31.51 29.46
C TYR A 146 -26.94 -32.15 30.67
N GLN A 147 -26.33 -32.01 31.85
CA GLN A 147 -27.00 -32.38 33.11
C GLN A 147 -27.69 -31.12 33.64
N PRO A 148 -29.03 -31.10 33.72
CA PRO A 148 -29.68 -29.97 34.34
C PRO A 148 -29.34 -29.93 35.82
N VAL A 149 -28.84 -28.79 36.27
CA VAL A 149 -28.65 -28.53 37.70
C VAL A 149 -30.05 -28.39 38.29
N VAL A 150 -30.50 -29.41 39.03
CA VAL A 150 -31.74 -29.31 39.84
C VAL A 150 -31.37 -28.42 41.02
N GLY A 151 -31.88 -27.16 41.00
CA GLY A 151 -31.79 -26.27 42.13
C GLY A 151 -32.62 -26.80 43.30
N PHE A 152 -32.04 -26.71 44.47
CA PHE A 152 -32.72 -26.99 45.74
C PHE A 152 -33.57 -25.81 46.16
#